data_0eceb542fba6387127d67664855650ca
#
_entry.id   0eceb542fba6387127d67664855650ca
#
_cell.length_a   1.000
_cell.length_b   1.000
_cell.length_c   1.000
_cell.angle_alpha   90.00
_cell.angle_beta   90.00
_cell.angle_gamma   90.00
#
_symmetry.space_group_name_H-M   'P 1'
#
loop_
_entity.id
_entity.type
_entity.pdbx_description
1 polymer ?
#
loop_
_entity_poly.entity_id
_entity_poly.type
_entity_poly.pdbx_seq_one_letter_code
_entity_poly.pdbx_strand_id
1 'polypeptide(L)'
;MQKNHYEMTESATARIEIDFLRDEVKRLKKDVSVARELLKRNGYYVNNLWTTADVTQNYNCSDEVAYEVLDRAMHNDATMQQIFLAIDDVCDDLEIKKIND
;
A
#
# COMPACT_ATOMS: atom_id res chain seq x y z
N MET A 1 -33.84 19.69 -29.48
CA MET A 1 -33.89 19.41 -28.04
C MET A 1 -32.90 18.31 -27.64
N GLN A 2 -32.95 17.17 -28.25
CA GLN A 2 -32.06 16.08 -27.93
C GLN A 2 -30.58 16.46 -28.16
N LYS A 3 -30.30 17.21 -29.20
CA LYS A 3 -28.97 17.63 -29.55
C LYS A 3 -28.33 18.49 -28.45
N ASN A 4 -29.12 19.46 -27.95
CA ASN A 4 -28.64 20.30 -26.82
C ASN A 4 -28.49 19.50 -25.54
N HIS A 5 -29.36 18.52 -25.35
CA HIS A 5 -29.28 17.62 -24.23
C HIS A 5 -27.99 16.79 -24.28
N TYR A 6 -27.60 16.29 -25.42
CA TYR A 6 -26.37 15.56 -25.62
C TYR A 6 -25.12 16.39 -25.28
N GLU A 7 -25.08 17.64 -25.78
CA GLU A 7 -23.95 18.52 -25.50
C GLU A 7 -23.80 18.81 -24.04
N MET A 8 -24.90 19.07 -23.34
CA MET A 8 -24.88 19.26 -21.90
C MET A 8 -24.49 17.97 -21.15
N THR A 9 -24.94 16.83 -21.66
CA THR A 9 -24.64 15.53 -21.08
C THR A 9 -23.16 15.19 -21.14
N GLU A 10 -22.49 15.53 -22.23
CA GLU A 10 -21.04 15.29 -22.35
C GLU A 10 -20.25 16.04 -21.26
N SER A 11 -20.50 17.32 -21.09
CA SER A 11 -19.85 18.11 -20.03
C SER A 11 -20.22 17.61 -18.64
N ALA A 12 -21.49 17.29 -18.43
CA ALA A 12 -21.95 16.77 -17.14
C ALA A 12 -21.36 15.41 -16.84
N THR A 13 -21.25 14.52 -17.85
CA THR A 13 -20.64 13.20 -17.70
C THR A 13 -19.18 13.32 -17.32
N ALA A 14 -18.41 14.22 -17.96
CA ALA A 14 -17.02 14.43 -17.62
C ALA A 14 -16.84 14.90 -16.18
N ARG A 15 -17.69 15.81 -15.71
CA ARG A 15 -17.66 16.27 -14.32
C ARG A 15 -18.00 15.17 -13.33
N ILE A 16 -19.03 14.37 -13.65
CA ILE A 16 -19.43 13.24 -12.82
C ILE A 16 -18.31 12.21 -12.72
N GLU A 17 -17.63 11.92 -13.82
CA GLU A 17 -16.50 11.00 -13.84
C GLU A 17 -15.34 11.51 -12.97
N ILE A 18 -15.00 12.79 -13.06
CA ILE A 18 -13.95 13.40 -12.24
C ILE A 18 -14.32 13.34 -10.76
N ASP A 19 -15.55 13.68 -10.40
CA ASP A 19 -16.02 13.65 -9.03
C ASP A 19 -16.04 12.21 -8.49
N PHE A 20 -16.48 11.25 -9.31
CA PHE A 20 -16.47 9.84 -8.97
C PHE A 20 -15.05 9.35 -8.67
N LEU A 21 -14.08 9.68 -9.52
CA LEU A 21 -12.68 9.31 -9.33
C LEU A 21 -12.09 9.93 -8.06
N ARG A 22 -12.44 11.18 -7.75
CA ARG A 22 -12.02 11.83 -6.50
C ARG A 22 -12.59 11.12 -5.28
N ASP A 23 -13.86 10.74 -5.33
CA ASP A 23 -14.52 10.01 -4.25
C ASP A 23 -13.93 8.62 -4.07
N GLU A 24 -13.60 7.93 -5.17
CA GLU A 24 -12.90 6.65 -5.15
C GLU A 24 -11.54 6.77 -4.47
N VAL A 25 -10.75 7.77 -4.80
CA VAL A 25 -9.43 8.00 -4.19
C VAL A 25 -9.58 8.25 -2.70
N LYS A 26 -10.53 9.08 -2.29
CA LYS A 26 -10.80 9.35 -0.87
C LYS A 26 -11.22 8.09 -0.13
N ARG A 27 -12.08 7.28 -0.74
CA ARG A 27 -12.54 6.03 -0.16
C ARG A 27 -11.38 5.05 0.02
N LEU A 28 -10.52 4.88 -0.99
CA LEU A 28 -9.37 4.01 -0.93
C LEU A 28 -8.39 4.45 0.17
N LYS A 29 -8.14 5.75 0.29
CA LYS A 29 -7.28 6.28 1.35
C LYS A 29 -7.87 6.00 2.72
N LYS A 30 -9.18 6.15 2.87
CA LYS A 30 -9.88 5.85 4.12
C LYS A 30 -9.80 4.36 4.44
N ASP A 31 -10.01 3.49 3.46
CA ASP A 31 -9.94 2.04 3.63
C ASP A 31 -8.55 1.61 4.11
N VAL A 32 -7.50 2.13 3.50
CA VAL A 32 -6.13 1.85 3.91
C VAL A 32 -5.87 2.36 5.34
N SER A 33 -6.35 3.55 5.67
CA SER A 33 -6.18 4.13 7.01
C SER A 33 -6.89 3.28 8.06
N VAL A 34 -8.11 2.84 7.80
CA VAL A 34 -8.87 1.97 8.70
C VAL A 34 -8.18 0.61 8.87
N ALA A 35 -7.70 0.03 7.77
CA ALA A 35 -7.00 -1.25 7.80
C ALA A 35 -5.71 -1.16 8.61
N ARG A 36 -4.95 -0.08 8.45
CA ARG A 36 -3.74 0.16 9.24
C ARG A 36 -4.04 0.24 10.73
N GLU A 37 -5.06 0.98 11.11
CA GLU A 37 -5.43 1.12 12.51
C GLU A 37 -5.84 -0.23 13.12
N LEU A 38 -6.60 -1.02 12.37
CA LEU A 38 -7.02 -2.34 12.80
C LEU A 38 -5.83 -3.27 12.99
N LEU A 39 -4.90 -3.30 12.04
CA LEU A 39 -3.69 -4.10 12.14
C LEU A 39 -2.81 -3.65 13.32
N LYS A 40 -2.65 -2.33 13.48
CA LYS A 40 -1.87 -1.77 14.58
C LYS A 40 -2.40 -2.20 15.94
N ARG A 41 -3.72 -2.18 16.12
CA ARG A 41 -4.35 -2.65 17.36
C ARG A 41 -4.04 -4.10 17.66
N ASN A 42 -3.83 -4.90 16.63
CA ASN A 42 -3.48 -6.31 16.77
C ASN A 42 -1.97 -6.57 16.80
N GLY A 43 -1.18 -5.52 16.95
CA GLY A 43 0.26 -5.64 17.16
C GLY A 43 1.10 -5.70 15.89
N TYR A 44 0.51 -5.41 14.73
CA TYR A 44 1.25 -5.41 13.47
C TYR A 44 1.90 -4.05 13.23
N TYR A 45 3.12 -4.06 12.71
CA TYR A 45 3.82 -2.85 12.29
C TYR A 45 3.25 -2.39 10.94
N VAL A 46 2.79 -1.14 10.85
CA VAL A 46 2.05 -0.64 9.70
C VAL A 46 2.63 0.63 9.06
N ASN A 47 3.78 1.10 9.53
CA ASN A 47 4.37 2.32 9.00
C ASN A 47 5.19 2.10 7.72
N ASN A 48 5.45 0.86 7.36
CA ASN A 48 6.21 0.51 6.16
C ASN A 48 5.47 -0.60 5.39
N LEU A 49 4.42 -0.21 4.70
CA LEU A 49 3.64 -1.12 3.88
C LEU A 49 4.07 -0.98 2.42
N TRP A 50 4.40 -2.10 1.81
CA TRP A 50 4.81 -2.16 0.41
C TRP A 50 3.61 -2.35 -0.49
N THR A 51 3.64 -1.69 -1.65
CA THR A 51 2.56 -1.77 -2.64
C THR A 51 3.12 -2.18 -4.00
N THR A 52 2.24 -2.60 -4.90
CA THR A 52 2.64 -2.90 -6.27
C THR A 52 3.30 -1.71 -6.96
N ALA A 53 2.93 -0.47 -6.55
CA ALA A 53 3.54 0.74 -7.09
C ALA A 53 5.04 0.83 -6.77
N ASP A 54 5.49 0.27 -5.67
CA ASP A 54 6.92 0.23 -5.33
C ASP A 54 7.74 -0.54 -6.36
N VAL A 55 7.11 -1.47 -7.07
CA VAL A 55 7.73 -2.22 -8.15
C VAL A 55 7.49 -1.54 -9.50
N THR A 56 6.23 -1.20 -9.80
CA THR A 56 5.87 -0.70 -11.14
C THR A 56 6.41 0.68 -11.45
N GLN A 57 6.79 1.47 -10.46
CA GLN A 57 7.47 2.75 -10.68
C GLN A 57 8.86 2.59 -11.28
N ASN A 58 9.50 1.47 -11.04
CA ASN A 58 10.88 1.22 -11.48
C ASN A 58 11.00 0.10 -12.53
N TYR A 59 10.00 -0.74 -12.64
CA TYR A 59 10.03 -1.89 -13.54
C TYR A 59 8.75 -1.96 -14.37
N ASN A 60 8.88 -2.34 -15.63
CA ASN A 60 7.75 -2.43 -16.54
C ASN A 60 7.10 -3.82 -16.40
N CYS A 61 6.10 -3.90 -15.56
CA CYS A 61 5.35 -5.13 -15.36
C CYS A 61 3.91 -4.83 -14.93
N SER A 62 3.04 -5.83 -14.99
CA SER A 62 1.67 -5.72 -14.50
C SER A 62 1.63 -5.69 -12.97
N ASP A 63 0.51 -5.27 -12.41
CA ASP A 63 0.31 -5.28 -10.96
C ASP A 63 0.37 -6.70 -10.40
N GLU A 64 -0.12 -7.69 -11.14
CA GLU A 64 -0.06 -9.09 -10.73
C GLU A 64 1.38 -9.58 -10.60
N VAL A 65 2.20 -9.25 -11.59
CA VAL A 65 3.63 -9.61 -11.57
C VAL A 65 4.34 -8.83 -10.47
N ALA A 66 4.01 -7.54 -10.29
CA ALA A 66 4.58 -6.73 -9.22
C ALA A 66 4.29 -7.32 -7.84
N TYR A 67 3.07 -7.81 -7.62
CA TYR A 67 2.72 -8.47 -6.37
C TYR A 67 3.56 -9.74 -6.15
N GLU A 68 3.76 -10.54 -7.19
CA GLU A 68 4.61 -11.73 -7.11
C GLU A 68 6.06 -11.35 -6.77
N VAL A 69 6.56 -10.27 -7.35
CA VAL A 69 7.91 -9.76 -7.04
C VAL A 69 8.02 -9.42 -5.56
N LEU A 70 7.02 -8.69 -5.01
CA LEU A 70 6.99 -8.36 -3.59
C LEU A 70 6.91 -9.61 -2.72
N ASP A 71 6.08 -10.56 -3.09
CA ASP A 71 5.93 -11.81 -2.35
C ASP A 71 7.26 -12.54 -2.24
N ARG A 72 7.95 -12.71 -3.35
CA ARG A 72 9.26 -13.37 -3.38
C ARG A 72 10.33 -12.59 -2.63
N ALA A 73 10.34 -11.25 -2.80
CA ALA A 73 11.34 -10.41 -2.14
C ALA A 73 11.16 -10.43 -0.62
N MET A 74 9.92 -10.40 -0.14
CA MET A 74 9.63 -10.37 1.29
C MET A 74 9.78 -11.75 1.95
N HIS A 75 9.68 -12.83 1.20
CA HIS A 75 9.90 -14.20 1.68
C HIS A 75 11.31 -14.69 1.43
N ASN A 76 12.20 -13.85 0.92
CA ASN A 76 13.59 -14.21 0.70
C ASN A 76 14.32 -14.36 2.03
N ASP A 77 15.04 -15.47 2.20
CA ASP A 77 15.76 -15.78 3.45
C ASP A 77 16.77 -14.70 3.81
N ALA A 78 17.48 -14.15 2.83
CA ALA A 78 18.45 -13.09 3.07
C ALA A 78 17.77 -11.81 3.56
N THR A 79 16.62 -11.46 2.99
CA THR A 79 15.84 -10.31 3.42
C THR A 79 15.35 -10.49 4.86
N MET A 80 14.81 -11.64 5.18
CA MET A 80 14.32 -11.96 6.52
C MET A 80 15.46 -11.92 7.53
N GLN A 81 16.62 -12.47 7.17
CA GLN A 81 17.79 -12.46 8.04
C GLN A 81 18.24 -11.05 8.35
N GLN A 82 18.27 -10.16 7.36
CA GLN A 82 18.63 -8.76 7.56
C GLN A 82 17.67 -8.05 8.51
N ILE A 83 16.37 -8.33 8.39
CA ILE A 83 15.36 -7.75 9.29
C ILE A 83 15.61 -8.22 10.73
N PHE A 84 15.85 -9.51 10.95
CA PHE A 84 16.13 -10.04 12.30
C PHE A 84 17.43 -9.50 12.87
N LEU A 85 18.46 -9.32 12.04
CA LEU A 85 19.72 -8.69 12.49
C LEU A 85 19.48 -7.24 12.90
N ALA A 86 18.66 -6.50 12.12
CA ALA A 86 18.31 -5.12 12.48
C ALA A 86 17.53 -5.06 13.79
N ILE A 87 16.63 -6.01 14.02
CA ILE A 87 15.88 -6.10 15.30
C ILE A 87 16.85 -6.33 16.46
N ASP A 88 17.80 -7.25 16.29
CA ASP A 88 18.82 -7.53 17.32
C ASP A 88 19.64 -6.26 17.63
N ASP A 89 20.08 -5.53 16.61
CA ASP A 89 20.86 -4.32 16.78
C ASP A 89 20.09 -3.24 17.55
N VAL A 90 18.83 -3.04 17.21
CA VAL A 90 17.97 -2.06 17.90
C VAL A 90 17.72 -2.51 19.34
N CYS A 91 17.49 -3.78 19.57
CA CYS A 91 17.31 -4.31 20.94
C CYS A 91 18.57 -4.10 21.78
N ASP A 92 19.75 -4.30 21.18
CA ASP A 92 21.01 -4.00 21.88
C ASP A 92 21.13 -2.52 22.23
N ASP A 93 20.79 -1.64 21.30
CA ASP A 93 20.81 -0.19 21.53
C ASP A 93 19.85 0.23 22.64
N LEU A 94 18.71 -0.43 22.75
CA LEU A 94 17.71 -0.16 23.77
C LEU A 94 17.93 -0.98 25.05
N GLU A 95 19.02 -1.74 25.11
CA GLU A 95 19.39 -2.57 26.28
C GLU A 95 18.31 -3.62 26.60
N ILE A 96 17.66 -4.16 25.57
CA ILE A 96 16.67 -5.23 25.72
C ILE A 96 17.40 -6.57 25.58
N LYS A 97 17.24 -7.43 26.55
CA LYS A 97 17.88 -8.74 26.57
C LYS A 97 17.04 -9.78 25.83
N LYS A 98 17.73 -10.70 25.17
CA LYS A 98 17.05 -11.83 24.55
C LYS A 98 16.45 -12.74 25.61
N ILE A 99 15.33 -13.35 25.27
CA ILE A 99 14.75 -14.42 26.08
C ILE A 99 15.63 -15.66 25.95
N ASN A 100 15.86 -16.37 27.04
CA ASN A 100 16.63 -17.61 27.06
C ASN A 100 18.15 -17.44 26.90
N ASP A 101 18.65 -16.27 27.20
CA ASP A 101 20.13 -16.04 27.29
C ASP A 101 20.70 -16.15 28.71
#